data_bf8e26cd832d6e92e5480aaa711e12cb
#
_entry.id   bf8e26cd832d6e92e5480aaa711e12cb
#
_cell.length_a   1.000
_cell.length_b   1.000
_cell.length_c   1.000
_cell.angle_alpha   90.00
_cell.angle_beta   90.00
_cell.angle_gamma   90.00
#
_symmetry.space_group_name_H-M   'P 1'
#
loop_
_entity.id
_entity.type
_entity.pdbx_description
1 polymer ?
#
loop_
_entity_poly.entity_id
_entity_poly.type
_entity_poly.pdbx_seq_one_letter_code
_entity_poly.pdbx_strand_id
1 'polypeptide(L)'
;MLEALAQTYERDGFAFPVDVISASEAQEIRDDLELAESDLADDPEKLMLLRSYPDRLLPSFDRLIRNTRLIDVVTPILGPDLMVWSSGLFIKEADSSKIVTWHQDLNYWGLDSVNEITAWVALSPSTIESGCMRFVPGSHTRQIVPHIDTYDDNNL
;
A
#
# COMPACT_ATOMS: atom_id res chain seq x y z
N MET A 1 20.70 -2.24 -10.38
CA MET A 1 19.29 -1.78 -10.43
C MET A 1 18.68 -1.72 -9.04
N LEU A 2 18.62 -2.80 -8.28
CA LEU A 2 18.08 -2.80 -6.90
C LEU A 2 18.84 -1.88 -5.93
N GLU A 3 20.18 -1.85 -6.01
CA GLU A 3 21.01 -0.96 -5.21
C GLU A 3 20.71 0.53 -5.49
N ALA A 4 20.54 0.90 -6.76
CA ALA A 4 20.17 2.27 -7.13
C ALA A 4 18.76 2.65 -6.63
N LEU A 5 17.84 1.69 -6.57
CA LEU A 5 16.51 1.88 -6.00
C LEU A 5 16.58 2.10 -4.49
N ALA A 6 17.37 1.30 -3.78
CA ALA A 6 17.59 1.48 -2.34
C ALA A 6 18.21 2.85 -2.02
N GLN A 7 19.19 3.28 -2.80
CA GLN A 7 19.79 4.63 -2.67
C GLN A 7 18.77 5.75 -2.92
N THR A 8 17.87 5.56 -3.91
CA THR A 8 16.78 6.52 -4.16
C THR A 8 15.83 6.58 -2.97
N TYR A 9 15.46 5.42 -2.43
CA TYR A 9 14.62 5.35 -1.24
C TYR A 9 15.27 5.99 -0.03
N GLU A 10 16.55 5.72 0.22
CA GLU A 10 17.30 6.33 1.32
C GLU A 10 17.36 7.86 1.22
N ARG A 11 17.52 8.39 0.01
CA ARG A 11 17.57 9.84 -0.23
C ARG A 11 16.20 10.52 -0.12
N ASP A 12 15.19 9.94 -0.74
CA ASP A 12 13.89 10.59 -0.99
C ASP A 12 12.78 10.10 -0.03
N GLY A 13 12.90 8.89 0.54
CA GLY A 13 11.88 8.25 1.36
C GLY A 13 10.83 7.49 0.56
N PHE A 14 11.00 7.40 -0.75
CA PHE A 14 10.17 6.62 -1.65
C PHE A 14 10.94 6.28 -2.93
N ALA A 15 10.51 5.25 -3.64
CA ALA A 15 11.05 4.88 -4.94
C ALA A 15 9.92 4.34 -5.84
N PHE A 16 9.81 4.88 -7.04
CA PHE A 16 8.86 4.43 -8.06
C PHE A 16 9.31 4.85 -9.47
N PRO A 17 8.79 4.26 -10.55
CA PRO A 17 8.04 3.02 -10.55
C PRO A 17 8.95 1.81 -10.29
N VAL A 18 8.35 0.73 -9.77
CA VAL A 18 9.03 -0.54 -9.54
C VAL A 18 8.20 -1.66 -10.15
N ASP A 19 8.76 -2.37 -11.13
CA ASP A 19 8.05 -3.44 -11.83
C ASP A 19 8.10 -4.74 -11.01
N VAL A 20 7.09 -4.95 -10.15
CA VAL A 20 6.95 -6.14 -9.31
C VAL A 20 6.06 -7.20 -9.96
N ILE A 21 4.95 -6.77 -10.54
CA ILE A 21 3.98 -7.62 -11.24
C ILE A 21 3.67 -7.05 -12.62
N SER A 22 3.27 -7.90 -13.54
CA SER A 22 2.77 -7.49 -14.85
C SER A 22 1.36 -6.92 -14.76
N ALA A 23 0.93 -6.20 -15.80
CA ALA A 23 -0.44 -5.70 -15.91
C ALA A 23 -1.48 -6.84 -15.89
N SER A 24 -1.16 -8.01 -16.47
CA SER A 24 -2.05 -9.17 -16.42
C SER A 24 -2.15 -9.76 -15.01
N GLU A 25 -1.03 -9.87 -14.29
CA GLU A 25 -1.05 -10.31 -12.89
C GLU A 25 -1.84 -9.34 -12.00
N ALA A 26 -1.69 -8.04 -12.21
CA ALA A 26 -2.47 -7.02 -11.49
C ALA A 26 -3.97 -7.17 -11.78
N GLN A 27 -4.35 -7.42 -13.05
CA GLN A 27 -5.74 -7.63 -13.43
C GLN A 27 -6.31 -8.91 -12.81
N GLU A 28 -5.58 -10.01 -12.80
CA GLU A 28 -6.01 -11.27 -12.17
C GLU A 28 -6.27 -11.10 -10.67
N ILE A 29 -5.38 -10.39 -9.96
CA ILE A 29 -5.55 -10.10 -8.53
C ILE A 29 -6.79 -9.21 -8.31
N ARG A 30 -7.00 -8.26 -9.20
CA ARG A 30 -8.16 -7.37 -9.15
C ARG A 30 -9.47 -8.12 -9.42
N ASP A 31 -9.50 -9.01 -10.40
CA ASP A 31 -10.68 -9.81 -10.72
C ASP A 31 -11.07 -10.73 -9.53
N ASP A 32 -10.09 -11.35 -8.86
CA ASP A 32 -10.30 -12.14 -7.65
C ASP A 32 -10.91 -11.27 -6.52
N LEU A 33 -10.43 -10.04 -6.35
CA LEU A 33 -10.96 -9.11 -5.36
C LEU A 33 -12.40 -8.70 -5.68
N GLU A 34 -12.66 -8.26 -6.92
CA GLU A 34 -13.99 -7.81 -7.34
C GLU A 34 -15.04 -8.93 -7.24
N LEU A 35 -14.64 -10.18 -7.53
CA LEU A 35 -15.50 -11.35 -7.32
C LEU A 35 -15.81 -11.54 -5.83
N ALA A 36 -14.81 -11.51 -4.97
CA ALA A 36 -15.01 -11.67 -3.53
C ALA A 36 -15.84 -10.52 -2.92
N GLU A 37 -15.65 -9.29 -3.37
CA GLU A 37 -16.48 -8.16 -2.97
C GLU A 37 -17.94 -8.33 -3.39
N SER A 38 -18.17 -8.86 -4.61
CA SER A 38 -19.53 -9.17 -5.10
C SER A 38 -20.21 -10.25 -4.26
N ASP A 39 -19.47 -11.31 -3.90
CA ASP A 39 -19.99 -12.40 -3.06
C ASP A 39 -20.31 -11.95 -1.62
N LEU A 40 -19.66 -10.89 -1.15
CA LEU A 40 -19.83 -10.34 0.19
C LEU A 40 -20.65 -9.03 0.23
N ALA A 41 -21.26 -8.64 -0.88
CA ALA A 41 -21.95 -7.34 -1.01
C ALA A 41 -23.05 -7.13 0.05
N ASP A 42 -23.71 -8.22 0.49
CA ASP A 42 -24.76 -8.19 1.49
C ASP A 42 -24.26 -8.35 2.96
N ASP A 43 -22.92 -8.45 3.15
CA ASP A 43 -22.30 -8.63 4.46
C ASP A 43 -21.20 -7.58 4.69
N PRO A 44 -21.56 -6.38 5.18
CA PRO A 44 -20.61 -5.27 5.36
C PRO A 44 -19.45 -5.59 6.33
N GLU A 45 -19.67 -6.45 7.32
CA GLU A 45 -18.62 -6.83 8.28
C GLU A 45 -17.54 -7.67 7.59
N LYS A 46 -17.94 -8.66 6.80
CA LYS A 46 -16.98 -9.48 6.05
C LYS A 46 -16.31 -8.69 4.94
N LEU A 47 -17.04 -7.80 4.28
CA LEU A 47 -16.46 -6.90 3.27
C LEU A 47 -15.37 -6.01 3.89
N MET A 48 -15.60 -5.46 5.08
CA MET A 48 -14.60 -4.68 5.81
C MET A 48 -13.37 -5.54 6.16
N LEU A 49 -13.56 -6.78 6.61
CA LEU A 49 -12.46 -7.71 6.91
C LEU A 49 -11.67 -8.04 5.65
N LEU A 50 -12.33 -8.28 4.52
CA LEU A 50 -11.69 -8.53 3.24
C LEU A 50 -10.78 -7.36 2.83
N ARG A 51 -11.26 -6.14 2.95
CA ARG A 51 -10.51 -4.92 2.62
C ARG A 51 -9.36 -4.62 3.57
N SER A 52 -9.49 -5.02 4.83
CA SER A 52 -8.48 -4.81 5.86
C SER A 52 -7.38 -5.88 5.88
N TYR A 53 -7.70 -7.10 5.45
CA TYR A 53 -6.79 -8.26 5.53
C TYR A 53 -6.87 -9.13 4.27
N PRO A 54 -6.69 -8.54 3.07
CA PRO A 54 -6.85 -9.29 1.82
C PRO A 54 -5.87 -10.45 1.70
N ASP A 55 -4.65 -10.31 2.21
CA ASP A 55 -3.61 -11.34 2.23
C ASP A 55 -3.99 -12.60 3.03
N ARG A 56 -4.88 -12.47 4.00
CA ARG A 56 -5.34 -13.58 4.85
C ARG A 56 -6.58 -14.28 4.29
N LEU A 57 -7.29 -13.64 3.39
CA LEU A 57 -8.59 -14.09 2.88
C LEU A 57 -8.54 -14.50 1.41
N LEU A 58 -7.66 -13.90 0.61
CA LEU A 58 -7.50 -14.17 -0.81
C LEU A 58 -6.13 -14.76 -1.13
N PRO A 59 -6.08 -15.96 -1.73
CA PRO A 59 -4.81 -16.58 -2.11
C PRO A 59 -3.98 -15.76 -3.10
N SER A 60 -4.59 -14.92 -3.93
CA SER A 60 -3.90 -14.01 -4.84
C SER A 60 -3.10 -12.94 -4.09
N PHE A 61 -3.64 -12.41 -3.02
CA PHE A 61 -2.94 -11.45 -2.16
C PHE A 61 -1.88 -12.11 -1.27
N ASP A 62 -2.09 -13.33 -0.77
CA ASP A 62 -1.03 -14.09 -0.07
C ASP A 62 0.15 -14.35 -1.02
N ARG A 63 -0.11 -14.70 -2.29
CA ARG A 63 0.96 -14.83 -3.29
C ARG A 63 1.65 -13.50 -3.59
N LEU A 64 0.91 -12.39 -3.62
CA LEU A 64 1.47 -11.05 -3.86
C LEU A 64 2.44 -10.65 -2.76
N ILE A 65 2.09 -10.78 -1.48
CA ILE A 65 2.98 -10.42 -0.38
C ILE A 65 4.22 -11.32 -0.29
N ARG A 66 4.17 -12.52 -0.88
CA ARG A 66 5.29 -13.47 -0.98
C ARG A 66 6.02 -13.41 -2.32
N ASN A 67 5.67 -12.46 -3.18
CA ASN A 67 6.31 -12.31 -4.49
C ASN A 67 7.80 -12.03 -4.32
N THR A 68 8.63 -12.86 -4.93
CA THR A 68 10.10 -12.74 -4.79
C THR A 68 10.64 -11.42 -5.33
N ARG A 69 10.05 -10.87 -6.41
CA ARG A 69 10.45 -9.55 -6.92
C ARG A 69 10.17 -8.44 -5.92
N LEU A 70 9.05 -8.52 -5.18
CA LEU A 70 8.74 -7.58 -4.11
C LEU A 70 9.76 -7.70 -2.95
N ILE A 71 10.04 -8.93 -2.52
CA ILE A 71 11.01 -9.22 -1.46
C ILE A 71 12.41 -8.74 -1.87
N ASP A 72 12.83 -8.99 -3.10
CA ASP A 72 14.13 -8.57 -3.64
C ASP A 72 14.30 -7.03 -3.64
N VAL A 73 13.19 -6.30 -3.82
CA VAL A 73 13.19 -4.82 -3.77
C VAL A 73 13.30 -4.30 -2.34
N VAL A 74 12.64 -4.94 -1.39
CA VAL A 74 12.58 -4.50 0.02
C VAL A 74 13.83 -4.92 0.80
N THR A 75 14.38 -6.08 0.51
CA THR A 75 15.55 -6.65 1.22
C THR A 75 16.77 -5.71 1.29
N PRO A 76 17.17 -5.00 0.22
CA PRO A 76 18.30 -4.06 0.31
C PRO A 76 18.04 -2.86 1.23
N ILE A 77 16.80 -2.57 1.58
CA ILE A 77 16.41 -1.45 2.43
C ILE A 77 16.29 -1.89 3.89
N LEU A 78 15.59 -2.98 4.16
CA LEU A 78 15.28 -3.43 5.52
C LEU A 78 16.13 -4.61 6.00
N GLY A 79 16.90 -5.26 5.13
CA GLY A 79 17.60 -6.50 5.43
C GLY A 79 16.75 -7.74 5.10
N PRO A 80 17.32 -8.95 5.32
CA PRO A 80 16.69 -10.21 4.92
C PRO A 80 15.58 -10.70 5.86
N ASP A 81 15.54 -10.23 7.09
CA ASP A 81 14.60 -10.67 8.12
C ASP A 81 13.33 -9.81 8.06
N LEU A 82 12.45 -10.15 7.10
CA LEU A 82 11.25 -9.41 6.79
C LEU A 82 10.00 -10.04 7.42
N MET A 83 9.11 -9.21 7.92
CA MET A 83 7.79 -9.60 8.39
C MET A 83 6.73 -8.68 7.79
N VAL A 84 5.63 -9.24 7.31
CA VAL A 84 4.46 -8.45 6.92
C VAL A 84 3.73 -8.04 8.19
N TRP A 85 3.66 -6.74 8.44
CA TRP A 85 2.92 -6.17 9.56
C TRP A 85 1.42 -6.20 9.29
N SER A 86 1.01 -5.67 8.18
CA SER A 86 -0.39 -5.60 7.74
C SER A 86 -0.47 -5.50 6.23
N SER A 87 -1.61 -5.84 5.67
CA SER A 87 -2.01 -5.44 4.33
C SER A 87 -3.35 -4.73 4.40
N GLY A 88 -3.70 -3.99 3.38
CA GLY A 88 -4.97 -3.29 3.28
C GLY A 88 -5.19 -2.77 1.88
N LEU A 89 -6.42 -2.38 1.58
CA LEU A 89 -6.81 -1.86 0.29
C LEU A 89 -7.16 -0.38 0.39
N PHE A 90 -6.63 0.42 -0.52
CA PHE A 90 -7.08 1.78 -0.76
C PHE A 90 -7.90 1.81 -2.05
N ILE A 91 -9.22 1.88 -1.90
CA ILE A 91 -10.16 1.87 -3.01
C ILE A 91 -10.78 3.26 -3.12
N LYS A 92 -10.56 3.91 -4.26
CA LYS A 92 -11.24 5.14 -4.63
C LYS A 92 -12.24 4.83 -5.73
N GLU A 93 -13.50 4.95 -5.42
CA GLU A 93 -14.57 4.79 -6.41
C GLU A 93 -14.52 5.90 -7.45
N ALA A 94 -14.98 5.60 -8.67
CA ALA A 94 -15.07 6.60 -9.73
C ALA A 94 -15.96 7.76 -9.29
N ASP A 95 -15.60 8.97 -9.68
CA ASP A 95 -16.30 10.21 -9.34
C ASP A 95 -16.50 10.48 -7.83
N SER A 96 -15.72 9.79 -6.99
CA SER A 96 -15.74 9.96 -5.54
C SER A 96 -14.94 11.20 -5.12
N SER A 97 -15.44 11.92 -4.12
CA SER A 97 -14.71 12.99 -3.44
C SER A 97 -13.73 12.49 -2.36
N LYS A 98 -13.60 11.18 -2.20
CA LYS A 98 -12.75 10.56 -1.17
C LYS A 98 -11.28 10.86 -1.41
N ILE A 99 -10.60 11.23 -0.35
CA ILE A 99 -9.16 11.51 -0.31
C ILE A 99 -8.48 10.71 0.80
N VAL A 100 -7.18 10.61 0.73
CA VAL A 100 -6.32 10.28 1.88
C VAL A 100 -5.49 11.51 2.16
N THR A 101 -5.62 12.06 3.37
CA THR A 101 -4.91 13.26 3.77
C THR A 101 -3.42 13.02 3.96
N TRP A 102 -2.61 14.08 3.96
CA TRP A 102 -1.18 14.00 4.25
C TRP A 102 -0.94 13.42 5.64
N HIS A 103 -0.12 12.38 5.71
CA HIS A 103 0.22 11.71 6.96
C HIS A 103 1.62 11.09 6.89
N GLN A 104 2.08 10.57 8.00
CA GLN A 104 3.26 9.73 8.15
C GLN A 104 2.78 8.40 8.73
N ASP A 105 3.02 7.30 8.03
CA ASP A 105 2.49 5.95 8.34
C ASP A 105 2.78 5.52 9.77
N LEU A 106 4.03 5.72 10.23
CA LEU A 106 4.48 5.34 11.56
C LEU A 106 3.61 5.92 12.69
N ASN A 107 2.97 7.07 12.47
CA ASN A 107 2.05 7.68 13.45
C ASN A 107 0.86 6.78 13.79
N TYR A 108 0.46 5.89 12.86
CA TYR A 108 -0.74 5.06 12.98
C TYR A 108 -0.45 3.58 13.30
N TRP A 109 0.79 3.13 13.12
CA TRP A 109 1.10 1.70 13.20
C TRP A 109 1.45 1.20 14.59
N GLY A 110 1.66 2.10 15.55
CA GLY A 110 1.98 1.73 16.93
C GLY A 110 3.32 1.00 17.08
N LEU A 111 4.24 1.20 16.14
CA LEU A 111 5.60 0.65 16.19
C LEU A 111 6.54 1.65 16.85
N ASP A 112 7.52 1.15 17.58
CA ASP A 112 8.58 1.93 18.21
C ASP A 112 9.88 1.94 17.39
N SER A 113 9.86 1.30 16.23
CA SER A 113 10.98 1.24 15.27
C SER A 113 10.60 1.95 13.97
N VAL A 114 11.57 2.62 13.38
CA VAL A 114 11.47 3.24 12.06
C VAL A 114 11.84 2.28 10.92
N ASN A 115 12.20 1.02 11.25
CA ASN A 115 12.57 0.01 10.28
C ASN A 115 11.30 -0.60 9.65
N GLU A 116 10.61 0.20 8.88
CA GLU A 116 9.38 -0.14 8.20
C GLU A 116 9.34 0.43 6.80
N ILE A 117 8.58 -0.21 5.92
CA ILE A 117 8.34 0.23 4.55
C ILE A 117 6.97 -0.22 4.08
N THR A 118 6.25 0.66 3.42
CA THR A 118 5.02 0.31 2.71
C THR A 118 5.32 0.00 1.25
N ALA A 119 4.94 -1.19 0.81
CA ALA A 119 4.91 -1.54 -0.60
C ALA A 119 3.50 -1.29 -1.15
N TRP A 120 3.32 -0.19 -1.86
CA TRP A 120 2.05 0.14 -2.49
C TRP A 120 2.00 -0.41 -3.92
N VAL A 121 1.12 -1.38 -4.17
CA VAL A 121 1.00 -2.07 -5.45
C VAL A 121 -0.28 -1.64 -6.17
N ALA A 122 -0.14 -1.06 -7.36
CA ALA A 122 -1.26 -0.64 -8.17
C ALA A 122 -1.93 -1.85 -8.85
N LEU A 123 -3.22 -2.06 -8.58
CA LEU A 123 -4.06 -3.05 -9.27
C LEU A 123 -4.91 -2.41 -10.40
N SER A 124 -4.84 -1.10 -10.55
CA SER A 124 -5.42 -0.33 -11.65
C SER A 124 -4.49 0.83 -11.99
N PRO A 125 -4.67 1.51 -13.14
CA PRO A 125 -3.85 2.66 -13.49
C PRO A 125 -3.88 3.74 -12.40
N SER A 126 -2.69 4.08 -11.85
CA SER A 126 -2.53 5.10 -10.82
C SER A 126 -1.97 6.37 -11.45
N THR A 127 -2.86 7.28 -11.82
CA THR A 127 -2.58 8.55 -12.49
C THR A 127 -2.95 9.73 -11.60
N ILE A 128 -2.61 10.95 -12.04
CA ILE A 128 -3.03 12.18 -11.36
C ILE A 128 -4.56 12.27 -11.29
N GLU A 129 -5.23 11.89 -12.38
CA GLU A 129 -6.69 11.93 -12.53
C GLU A 129 -7.37 10.91 -11.62
N SER A 130 -6.76 9.72 -11.43
CA SER A 130 -7.25 8.69 -10.50
C SER A 130 -6.85 8.94 -9.05
N GLY A 131 -6.14 10.02 -8.77
CA GLY A 131 -5.74 10.41 -7.41
C GLY A 131 -4.58 9.60 -6.85
N CYS A 132 -3.50 9.45 -7.63
CA CYS A 132 -2.27 8.79 -7.17
C CYS A 132 -1.72 9.43 -5.90
N MET A 133 -0.90 8.68 -5.16
CA MET A 133 -0.17 9.20 -4.00
C MET A 133 0.77 10.34 -4.38
N ARG A 134 1.03 11.20 -3.41
CA ARG A 134 2.02 12.28 -3.49
C ARG A 134 2.97 12.15 -2.31
N PHE A 135 4.24 12.44 -2.53
CA PHE A 135 5.28 12.39 -1.51
C PHE A 135 6.02 13.72 -1.41
N VAL A 136 6.51 14.02 -0.22
CA VAL A 136 7.45 15.13 0.00
C VAL A 136 8.85 14.52 0.11
N PRO A 137 9.74 14.71 -0.88
CA PRO A 137 11.06 14.12 -0.85
C PRO A 137 11.84 14.48 0.41
N GLY A 138 12.50 13.47 1.01
CA GLY A 138 13.32 13.64 2.21
C GLY A 138 12.52 13.85 3.51
N SER A 139 11.18 13.78 3.48
CA SER A 139 10.36 13.98 4.69
C SER A 139 10.51 12.85 5.70
N HIS A 140 10.86 11.65 5.28
CA HIS A 140 11.10 10.48 6.13
C HIS A 140 12.27 10.65 7.11
N THR A 141 13.21 11.56 6.84
CA THR A 141 14.34 11.87 7.73
C THR A 141 13.96 12.85 8.84
N ARG A 142 12.75 13.38 8.82
CA ARG A 142 12.26 14.36 9.79
C ARG A 142 11.53 13.68 10.94
N GLN A 143 11.37 14.38 12.04
CA GLN A 143 10.52 13.92 13.13
C GLN A 143 9.07 13.77 12.68
N ILE A 144 8.36 12.82 13.30
CA ILE A 144 6.90 12.72 13.18
C ILE A 144 6.30 14.05 13.65
N VAL A 145 5.54 14.67 12.78
CA VAL A 145 4.82 15.91 13.13
C VAL A 145 3.49 15.55 13.80
N PRO A 146 2.91 16.46 14.61
CA PRO A 146 1.57 16.24 15.16
C PRO A 146 0.54 16.01 14.05
N HIS A 147 -0.20 14.92 14.14
CA HIS A 147 -1.34 14.62 13.27
C HIS A 147 -2.62 15.01 13.98
N ILE A 148 -3.56 15.56 13.23
CA ILE A 148 -4.89 15.95 13.71
C ILE A 148 -5.90 15.21 12.86
N ASP A 149 -6.64 14.28 13.48
CA ASP A 149 -7.74 13.60 12.82
C ASP A 149 -8.91 14.58 12.66
N THR A 150 -9.25 14.89 11.43
CA THR A 150 -10.35 15.83 11.13
C THR A 150 -11.71 15.15 11.16
N TYR A 151 -11.75 13.82 11.00
CA TYR A 151 -12.98 13.02 10.91
C TYR A 151 -13.93 13.50 9.79
N ASP A 152 -13.36 14.08 8.74
CA ASP A 152 -14.14 14.54 7.59
C ASP A 152 -14.69 13.34 6.81
N ASP A 153 -15.95 13.41 6.38
CA ASP A 153 -16.68 12.31 5.71
C ASP A 153 -16.02 11.88 4.39
N ASN A 154 -15.17 12.71 3.80
CA ASN A 154 -14.45 12.42 2.56
C ASN A 154 -13.02 11.94 2.79
N ASN A 155 -12.56 11.75 4.01
CA ASN A 155 -11.27 11.13 4.31
C ASN A 155 -11.42 9.61 4.40
N LEU A 156 -10.56 8.86 3.67
CA LEU A 156 -10.54 7.39 3.65
C LEU A 156 -9.83 6.84 4.88
#